data_30edb0a83deddc33e8fa14b349cd21d6
#
_entry.id   30edb0a83deddc33e8fa14b349cd21d6
#
_cell.length_a   1.000
_cell.length_b   1.000
_cell.length_c   1.000
_cell.angle_alpha   90.00
_cell.angle_beta   90.00
_cell.angle_gamma   90.00
#
_symmetry.space_group_name_H-M   'P 1'
#
loop_
_entity.id
_entity.type
_entity.pdbx_description
1 polymer ?
#
loop_
_entity_poly.entity_id
_entity_poly.type
_entity_poly.pdbx_seq_one_letter_code
_entity_poly.pdbx_strand_id
1 'polypeptide(L)'
;MIRPWKGPGRGRLVAARLLLVLLAVLLPLAALEVAFRVAGPFIPGNYDTGSYLTRHPRYGHYHPASYSGWIKRDEYVVQVRTNAERQRGPAVPFERTPGTFRILVLGDSFVEAAQVAEHERFIARLQELLNASGGPIRYELVDGGCGGWGAVQQLLYLQEEGPRFAADLVLLAFFTGNDVANNSYDLELEGHVNAALKPYFERQPGGQLALLEPNPPTPSFGEQLGFFLRERSALYNVVESGVLQKLSLDDLWAHWRDLDAQVELTIRETEVYATQLDPRWRAAWAMTDTLLGRIGAEAKTQGAQFGLVIVPTRAQVLPEAWRQLTGSAEGRDKSFDPMQPNNLLSGIAGRTSTPLLDLTPTFREVGRGRGAAPLYFARDQHWTAAGHELAARAMADWLKGSGLIPG
;
A
#
# COMPACT_ATOMS: atom_id res chain seq x y z
N MET A 1 61.48 36.30 -33.10
CA MET A 1 60.68 37.01 -32.10
C MET A 1 59.70 36.05 -31.48
N ILE A 2 59.93 35.58 -30.24
CA ILE A 2 59.05 34.67 -29.52
C ILE A 2 58.00 35.56 -28.82
N ARG A 3 56.72 35.43 -29.16
CA ARG A 3 55.62 36.13 -28.48
C ARG A 3 55.55 35.67 -27.02
N PRO A 4 55.55 36.59 -26.05
CA PRO A 4 55.40 36.19 -24.65
C PRO A 4 54.04 35.52 -24.41
N TRP A 5 54.06 34.38 -23.75
CA TRP A 5 52.86 33.66 -23.34
C TRP A 5 52.06 34.53 -22.35
N LYS A 6 50.91 35.03 -22.77
CA LYS A 6 49.99 35.71 -21.89
C LYS A 6 49.24 34.66 -21.07
N GLY A 7 49.64 34.47 -19.82
CA GLY A 7 48.92 33.56 -18.91
C GLY A 7 47.43 33.88 -18.84
N PRO A 8 46.62 32.92 -18.40
CA PRO A 8 45.16 33.06 -18.36
C PRO A 8 44.80 34.28 -17.49
N GLY A 9 43.93 35.17 -17.98
CA GLY A 9 43.46 36.33 -17.25
C GLY A 9 42.81 35.94 -15.92
N ARG A 10 42.92 36.82 -14.90
CA ARG A 10 42.42 36.59 -13.52
C ARG A 10 40.99 35.97 -13.49
N GLY A 11 40.08 36.39 -14.35
CA GLY A 11 38.72 35.84 -14.46
C GLY A 11 38.67 34.34 -14.84
N ARG A 12 39.59 33.91 -15.77
CA ARG A 12 39.68 32.49 -16.14
C ARG A 12 40.22 31.62 -15.00
N LEU A 13 41.17 32.15 -14.22
CA LEU A 13 41.70 31.45 -13.03
C LEU A 13 40.65 31.32 -11.91
N VAL A 14 39.84 32.34 -11.70
CA VAL A 14 38.72 32.29 -10.72
C VAL A 14 37.67 31.30 -11.18
N ALA A 15 37.27 31.36 -12.45
CA ALA A 15 36.29 30.40 -13.00
C ALA A 15 36.80 28.94 -12.95
N ALA A 16 38.09 28.72 -13.24
CA ALA A 16 38.68 27.36 -13.13
C ALA A 16 38.71 26.87 -11.67
N ARG A 17 38.99 27.73 -10.71
CA ARG A 17 38.96 27.38 -9.27
C ARG A 17 37.56 27.08 -8.81
N LEU A 18 36.57 27.88 -9.18
CA LEU A 18 35.15 27.60 -8.87
C LEU A 18 34.68 26.30 -9.46
N LEU A 19 35.07 26.01 -10.72
CA LEU A 19 34.75 24.72 -11.37
C LEU A 19 35.40 23.55 -10.62
N LEU A 20 36.66 23.67 -10.23
CA LEU A 20 37.35 22.61 -9.45
C LEU A 20 36.67 22.36 -8.09
N VAL A 21 36.28 23.42 -7.38
CA VAL A 21 35.54 23.30 -6.12
C VAL A 21 34.19 22.63 -6.37
N LEU A 22 33.47 23.05 -7.39
CA LEU A 22 32.19 22.44 -7.77
C LEU A 22 32.35 20.94 -8.08
N LEU A 23 33.35 20.57 -8.89
CA LEU A 23 33.64 19.18 -9.20
C LEU A 23 34.07 18.38 -7.98
N ALA A 24 34.89 18.97 -7.10
CA ALA A 24 35.34 18.33 -5.86
C ALA A 24 34.16 18.01 -4.90
N VAL A 25 33.05 18.73 -5.01
CA VAL A 25 31.82 18.48 -4.21
C VAL A 25 30.89 17.53 -4.97
N LEU A 26 30.61 17.79 -6.24
CA LEU A 26 29.61 17.03 -7.01
C LEU A 26 30.05 15.60 -7.32
N LEU A 27 31.35 15.36 -7.60
CA LEU A 27 31.82 14.01 -7.92
C LEU A 27 31.69 13.03 -6.73
N PRO A 28 32.10 13.37 -5.49
CA PRO A 28 31.85 12.52 -4.33
C PRO A 28 30.36 12.32 -4.04
N LEU A 29 29.51 13.35 -4.17
CA LEU A 29 28.06 13.20 -3.99
C LEU A 29 27.46 12.26 -5.05
N ALA A 30 27.86 12.39 -6.30
CA ALA A 30 27.43 11.47 -7.38
C ALA A 30 27.92 10.03 -7.13
N ALA A 31 29.16 9.87 -6.68
CA ALA A 31 29.69 8.56 -6.32
C ALA A 31 28.93 7.93 -5.15
N LEU A 32 28.59 8.71 -4.11
CA LEU A 32 27.77 8.26 -2.99
C LEU A 32 26.34 7.92 -3.44
N GLU A 33 25.73 8.74 -4.30
CA GLU A 33 24.41 8.46 -4.87
C GLU A 33 24.39 7.10 -5.60
N VAL A 34 25.39 6.83 -6.46
CA VAL A 34 25.53 5.55 -7.15
C VAL A 34 25.77 4.42 -6.14
N ALA A 35 26.65 4.63 -5.17
CA ALA A 35 26.95 3.65 -4.14
C ALA A 35 25.69 3.26 -3.36
N PHE A 36 24.87 4.22 -2.93
CA PHE A 36 23.64 3.96 -2.18
C PHE A 36 22.58 3.25 -3.06
N ARG A 37 22.50 3.54 -4.36
CA ARG A 37 21.61 2.82 -5.27
C ARG A 37 22.01 1.36 -5.46
N VAL A 38 23.32 1.08 -5.54
CA VAL A 38 23.85 -0.26 -5.80
C VAL A 38 24.00 -1.07 -4.50
N ALA A 39 24.56 -0.46 -3.47
CA ALA A 39 24.86 -1.11 -2.19
C ALA A 39 23.71 -1.03 -1.16
N GLY A 40 22.55 -0.50 -1.57
CA GLY A 40 21.36 -0.34 -0.72
C GLY A 40 21.10 -1.55 0.20
N PRO A 41 21.02 -2.80 -0.29
CA PRO A 41 20.74 -3.97 0.55
C PRO A 41 21.73 -4.18 1.69
N PHE A 42 22.96 -3.72 1.54
CA PHE A 42 24.08 -3.99 2.47
C PHE A 42 24.31 -2.88 3.50
N ILE A 43 23.69 -1.70 3.32
CA ILE A 43 23.84 -0.58 4.24
C ILE A 43 23.01 -0.84 5.51
N PRO A 44 23.56 -0.69 6.73
CA PRO A 44 22.82 -0.88 7.98
C PRO A 44 21.70 0.18 8.15
N GLY A 45 20.59 -0.23 8.74
CA GLY A 45 19.46 0.66 9.10
C GLY A 45 18.20 0.41 8.28
N ASN A 46 17.14 1.11 8.63
CA ASN A 46 15.84 1.10 7.99
C ASN A 46 15.74 2.31 7.05
N TYR A 47 15.57 2.11 5.77
CA TYR A 47 15.49 3.18 4.77
C TYR A 47 14.89 2.70 3.45
N ASP A 48 14.49 3.65 2.64
CA ASP A 48 14.10 3.48 1.25
C ASP A 48 15.12 4.21 0.35
N THR A 49 15.52 3.61 -0.76
CA THR A 49 16.45 4.28 -1.69
C THR A 49 15.77 5.24 -2.66
N GLY A 50 14.49 5.48 -2.49
CA GLY A 50 13.69 6.44 -3.26
C GLY A 50 12.28 6.50 -2.73
N SER A 51 11.52 7.52 -3.10
CA SER A 51 10.12 7.64 -2.71
C SER A 51 9.28 6.67 -3.51
N TYR A 52 8.83 5.60 -2.86
CA TYR A 52 7.99 4.58 -3.45
C TYR A 52 6.53 5.02 -3.58
N LEU A 53 6.08 5.95 -2.75
CA LEU A 53 4.79 6.61 -2.84
C LEU A 53 5.02 8.09 -3.12
N THR A 54 4.35 8.62 -4.15
CA THR A 54 4.41 10.01 -4.55
C THR A 54 3.01 10.63 -4.55
N ARG A 55 2.92 11.94 -4.42
CA ARG A 55 1.64 12.65 -4.51
C ARG A 55 0.97 12.38 -5.85
N HIS A 56 -0.32 12.10 -5.80
CA HIS A 56 -1.15 11.90 -6.97
C HIS A 56 -2.39 12.78 -6.90
N PRO A 57 -2.69 13.59 -7.93
CA PRO A 57 -3.77 14.59 -7.86
C PRO A 57 -5.16 13.96 -7.65
N ARG A 58 -5.35 12.72 -8.12
CA ARG A 58 -6.65 12.05 -8.09
C ARG A 58 -6.82 11.09 -6.92
N TYR A 59 -5.75 10.40 -6.51
CA TYR A 59 -5.82 9.37 -5.47
C TYR A 59 -5.17 9.81 -4.16
N GLY A 60 -4.62 11.03 -4.10
CA GLY A 60 -3.84 11.53 -2.97
C GLY A 60 -2.38 11.10 -3.04
N HIS A 61 -2.13 9.81 -3.21
CA HIS A 61 -0.82 9.24 -3.47
C HIS A 61 -0.95 8.01 -4.38
N TYR A 62 0.13 7.71 -5.09
CA TYR A 62 0.30 6.50 -5.90
C TYR A 62 1.78 6.24 -6.16
N HIS A 63 2.10 5.12 -6.76
CA HIS A 63 3.47 4.80 -7.11
C HIS A 63 4.00 5.71 -8.23
N PRO A 64 5.30 6.03 -8.26
CA PRO A 64 5.92 6.62 -9.44
C PRO A 64 5.99 5.60 -10.57
N ALA A 65 5.87 6.07 -11.83
CA ALA A 65 6.02 5.22 -13.00
C ALA A 65 7.47 4.75 -13.17
N SER A 66 7.67 3.49 -13.59
CA SER A 66 8.97 2.91 -13.89
C SER A 66 9.99 3.06 -12.75
N TYR A 67 9.52 2.96 -11.53
CA TYR A 67 10.35 3.06 -10.32
C TYR A 67 11.16 1.78 -10.11
N SER A 68 12.35 1.92 -9.54
CA SER A 68 13.14 0.81 -9.00
C SER A 68 13.93 1.30 -7.79
N GLY A 69 13.66 0.73 -6.63
CA GLY A 69 14.32 1.09 -5.38
C GLY A 69 14.30 -0.04 -4.37
N TRP A 70 15.06 0.13 -3.30
CA TRP A 70 15.10 -0.79 -2.18
C TRP A 70 14.29 -0.25 -1.03
N ILE A 71 13.48 -1.12 -0.43
CA ILE A 71 12.85 -0.92 0.86
C ILE A 71 13.55 -1.85 1.85
N LYS A 72 14.13 -1.27 2.88
CA LYS A 72 14.82 -2.00 3.92
C LYS A 72 14.22 -1.71 5.28
N ARG A 73 13.86 -2.75 5.97
CA ARG A 73 13.37 -2.76 7.35
C ARG A 73 14.09 -3.86 8.12
N ASP A 74 13.92 -3.89 9.44
CA ASP A 74 14.54 -4.92 10.31
C ASP A 74 14.15 -6.34 9.89
N GLU A 75 12.96 -6.53 9.34
CA GLU A 75 12.38 -7.84 9.03
C GLU A 75 12.50 -8.23 7.55
N TYR A 76 12.78 -7.27 6.65
CA TYR A 76 12.87 -7.56 5.20
C TYR A 76 13.75 -6.55 4.46
N VAL A 77 14.28 -7.02 3.33
CA VAL A 77 14.99 -6.21 2.35
C VAL A 77 14.46 -6.57 0.97
N VAL A 78 13.79 -5.64 0.31
CA VAL A 78 13.09 -5.92 -0.95
C VAL A 78 13.43 -4.88 -2.00
N GLN A 79 13.74 -5.32 -3.21
CA GLN A 79 13.77 -4.44 -4.37
C GLN A 79 12.36 -4.32 -4.93
N VAL A 80 11.79 -3.14 -4.83
CA VAL A 80 10.47 -2.84 -5.37
C VAL A 80 10.61 -2.19 -6.73
N ARG A 81 9.77 -2.63 -7.68
CA ARG A 81 9.70 -2.07 -9.02
C ARG A 81 8.25 -1.81 -9.40
N THR A 82 8.03 -0.71 -10.11
CA THR A 82 6.75 -0.41 -10.75
C THR A 82 6.93 -0.34 -12.26
N ASN A 83 5.87 -0.66 -12.99
CA ASN A 83 5.82 -0.54 -14.45
C ASN A 83 5.49 0.91 -14.88
N ALA A 84 5.33 1.12 -16.18
CA ALA A 84 4.99 2.43 -16.75
C ALA A 84 3.60 2.92 -16.31
N GLU A 85 2.69 2.01 -16.01
CA GLU A 85 1.34 2.25 -15.53
C GLU A 85 1.27 2.44 -14.00
N ARG A 86 2.45 2.57 -13.33
CA ARG A 86 2.59 2.77 -11.89
C ARG A 86 2.17 1.57 -11.02
N GLN A 87 1.87 0.43 -11.63
CA GLN A 87 1.54 -0.79 -10.91
C GLN A 87 2.80 -1.52 -10.47
N ARG A 88 2.73 -2.22 -9.37
CA ARG A 88 3.80 -3.14 -8.98
C ARG A 88 3.75 -4.40 -9.83
N GLY A 89 4.91 -4.81 -10.35
CA GLY A 89 5.03 -6.00 -11.17
C GLY A 89 5.14 -5.73 -12.67
N PRO A 90 5.05 -6.78 -13.50
CA PRO A 90 5.16 -6.65 -14.95
C PRO A 90 3.98 -5.86 -15.52
N ALA A 91 4.23 -5.15 -16.61
CA ALA A 91 3.16 -4.47 -17.34
C ALA A 91 2.21 -5.51 -17.97
N VAL A 92 0.91 -5.30 -17.80
CA VAL A 92 -0.11 -6.05 -18.52
C VAL A 92 -0.55 -5.20 -19.71
N PRO A 93 -0.42 -5.70 -20.96
CA PRO A 93 -0.83 -4.95 -22.15
C PRO A 93 -2.31 -4.56 -22.09
N PHE A 94 -2.65 -3.34 -22.50
CA PHE A 94 -4.06 -2.94 -22.57
C PHE A 94 -4.84 -3.73 -23.63
N GLU A 95 -4.21 -3.99 -24.79
CA GLU A 95 -4.76 -4.92 -25.77
C GLU A 95 -4.84 -6.33 -25.21
N ARG A 96 -6.03 -6.94 -25.31
CA ARG A 96 -6.23 -8.32 -24.87
C ARG A 96 -5.68 -9.29 -25.88
N THR A 97 -4.91 -10.24 -25.41
CA THR A 97 -4.55 -11.42 -26.19
C THR A 97 -5.77 -12.34 -26.26
N PRO A 98 -6.17 -12.84 -27.45
CA PRO A 98 -7.25 -13.82 -27.55
C PRO A 98 -7.01 -15.04 -26.65
N GLY A 99 -8.05 -15.50 -25.97
CA GLY A 99 -7.95 -16.63 -25.03
C GLY A 99 -7.45 -16.25 -23.64
N THR A 100 -7.34 -14.95 -23.33
CA THR A 100 -7.03 -14.50 -21.95
C THR A 100 -8.28 -14.17 -21.17
N PHE A 101 -8.26 -14.52 -19.87
CA PHE A 101 -9.20 -14.09 -18.84
C PHE A 101 -8.46 -13.15 -17.88
N ARG A 102 -8.92 -11.92 -17.77
CA ARG A 102 -8.22 -10.88 -17.04
C ARG A 102 -8.88 -10.56 -15.71
N ILE A 103 -8.10 -10.57 -14.65
CA ILE A 103 -8.54 -10.29 -13.28
C ILE A 103 -7.86 -9.02 -12.79
N LEU A 104 -8.64 -7.96 -12.54
CA LEU A 104 -8.16 -6.77 -11.85
C LEU A 104 -8.30 -6.96 -10.34
N VAL A 105 -7.19 -6.89 -9.62
CA VAL A 105 -7.16 -7.03 -8.16
C VAL A 105 -6.99 -5.65 -7.53
N LEU A 106 -8.02 -5.16 -6.87
CA LEU A 106 -8.03 -3.91 -6.11
C LEU A 106 -7.71 -4.19 -4.64
N GLY A 107 -7.09 -3.25 -3.97
CA GLY A 107 -6.84 -3.30 -2.53
C GLY A 107 -5.83 -2.26 -2.06
N ASP A 108 -5.29 -2.51 -0.89
CA ASP A 108 -4.34 -1.65 -0.18
C ASP A 108 -2.89 -2.20 -0.22
N SER A 109 -2.16 -2.02 0.88
CA SER A 109 -0.79 -2.50 1.06
C SER A 109 -0.65 -4.03 1.00
N PHE A 110 -1.71 -4.82 1.24
CA PHE A 110 -1.66 -6.27 1.09
C PHE A 110 -1.67 -6.70 -0.37
N VAL A 111 -2.32 -5.94 -1.25
CA VAL A 111 -2.27 -6.15 -2.71
C VAL A 111 -0.93 -5.63 -3.27
N GLU A 112 -0.52 -4.45 -2.86
CA GLU A 112 0.79 -3.87 -3.17
C GLU A 112 1.95 -4.78 -2.75
N ALA A 113 1.90 -5.32 -1.52
CA ALA A 113 2.84 -6.29 -0.96
C ALA A 113 4.32 -5.86 -1.02
N ALA A 114 4.63 -4.61 -0.58
CA ALA A 114 5.97 -4.04 -0.63
C ALA A 114 7.03 -4.79 0.20
N GLN A 115 6.58 -5.68 1.11
CA GLN A 115 7.39 -6.42 2.07
C GLN A 115 8.04 -7.69 1.51
N VAL A 116 7.63 -8.16 0.34
CA VAL A 116 8.09 -9.42 -0.27
C VAL A 116 8.54 -9.21 -1.71
N ALA A 117 9.34 -10.13 -2.24
CA ALA A 117 9.80 -10.09 -3.62
C ALA A 117 8.62 -10.25 -4.61
N GLU A 118 8.78 -9.77 -5.85
CA GLU A 118 7.71 -9.76 -6.85
C GLU A 118 7.08 -11.14 -7.06
N HIS A 119 7.88 -12.19 -7.19
CA HIS A 119 7.42 -13.55 -7.41
C HIS A 119 6.80 -14.22 -6.16
N GLU A 120 6.95 -13.63 -4.99
CA GLU A 120 6.39 -14.11 -3.73
C GLU A 120 5.01 -13.51 -3.43
N ARG A 121 4.62 -12.46 -4.15
CA ARG A 121 3.33 -11.78 -3.97
C ARG A 121 2.18 -12.70 -4.32
N PHE A 122 1.07 -12.61 -3.59
CA PHE A 122 -0.08 -13.48 -3.85
C PHE A 122 -0.65 -13.29 -5.28
N ILE A 123 -0.57 -12.09 -5.86
CA ILE A 123 -1.01 -11.85 -7.25
C ILE A 123 -0.19 -12.68 -8.23
N ALA A 124 1.16 -12.67 -8.11
CA ALA A 124 2.04 -13.44 -8.97
C ALA A 124 1.81 -14.95 -8.78
N ARG A 125 1.73 -15.40 -7.52
CA ARG A 125 1.47 -16.81 -7.17
C ARG A 125 0.08 -17.27 -7.63
N LEU A 126 -0.95 -16.44 -7.49
CA LEU A 126 -2.30 -16.74 -7.96
C LEU A 126 -2.31 -16.92 -9.48
N GLN A 127 -1.67 -16.01 -10.22
CA GLN A 127 -1.54 -16.14 -11.67
C GLN A 127 -0.84 -17.43 -12.09
N GLU A 128 0.24 -17.82 -11.41
CA GLU A 128 0.93 -19.08 -11.65
C GLU A 128 0.02 -20.29 -11.37
N LEU A 129 -0.68 -20.32 -10.23
CA LEU A 129 -1.56 -21.42 -9.84
C LEU A 129 -2.75 -21.58 -10.78
N LEU A 130 -3.34 -20.50 -11.27
CA LEU A 130 -4.41 -20.54 -12.24
C LEU A 130 -3.92 -21.06 -13.60
N ASN A 131 -2.73 -20.65 -14.03
CA ASN A 131 -2.16 -21.08 -15.32
C ASN A 131 -1.51 -22.47 -15.27
N ALA A 132 -1.16 -23.00 -14.09
CA ALA A 132 -0.56 -24.32 -13.95
C ALA A 132 -1.50 -25.47 -14.35
N SER A 133 -2.81 -25.22 -14.39
CA SER A 133 -3.81 -26.21 -14.77
C SER A 133 -3.81 -26.57 -16.27
N GLY A 134 -3.09 -25.84 -17.13
CA GLY A 134 -2.88 -26.18 -18.54
C GLY A 134 -4.14 -26.09 -19.42
N GLY A 135 -5.16 -25.33 -19.02
CA GLY A 135 -6.37 -25.10 -19.79
C GLY A 135 -6.19 -24.23 -21.03
N PRO A 136 -7.21 -24.08 -21.89
CA PRO A 136 -7.17 -23.25 -23.09
C PRO A 136 -7.18 -21.75 -22.78
N ILE A 137 -7.46 -21.36 -21.55
CA ILE A 137 -7.55 -19.98 -21.09
C ILE A 137 -6.29 -19.61 -20.33
N ARG A 138 -5.71 -18.47 -20.69
CA ARG A 138 -4.60 -17.85 -19.95
C ARG A 138 -5.14 -16.79 -19.01
N TYR A 139 -4.80 -16.88 -17.74
CA TYR A 139 -5.15 -15.89 -16.74
C TYR A 139 -4.09 -14.80 -16.66
N GLU A 140 -4.52 -13.53 -16.73
CA GLU A 140 -3.69 -12.34 -16.55
C GLU A 140 -4.22 -11.54 -15.36
N LEU A 141 -3.37 -11.31 -14.38
CA LEU A 141 -3.71 -10.53 -13.20
C LEU A 141 -3.14 -9.12 -13.31
N VAL A 142 -3.98 -8.12 -13.07
CA VAL A 142 -3.62 -6.70 -13.05
C VAL A 142 -3.61 -6.24 -11.59
N ASP A 143 -2.51 -5.63 -11.18
CA ASP A 143 -2.36 -5.08 -9.83
C ASP A 143 -2.97 -3.67 -9.75
N GLY A 144 -4.05 -3.54 -8.99
CA GLY A 144 -4.74 -2.28 -8.69
C GLY A 144 -4.61 -1.89 -7.20
N GLY A 145 -3.56 -2.35 -6.51
CA GLY A 145 -3.31 -2.05 -5.10
C GLY A 145 -2.33 -0.93 -4.85
N CYS A 146 -2.53 -0.21 -3.75
CA CYS A 146 -1.57 0.78 -3.26
C CYS A 146 -1.72 0.97 -1.75
N GLY A 147 -0.60 0.99 -1.05
CA GLY A 147 -0.58 1.12 0.40
C GLY A 147 -1.36 2.32 0.91
N GLY A 148 -2.21 2.11 1.91
CA GLY A 148 -3.05 3.15 2.52
C GLY A 148 -4.25 3.60 1.67
N TRP A 149 -4.55 2.93 0.56
CA TRP A 149 -5.81 3.15 -0.15
C TRP A 149 -6.97 2.50 0.61
N GLY A 150 -8.12 3.20 0.65
CA GLY A 150 -9.40 2.63 1.02
C GLY A 150 -10.30 2.45 -0.20
N ALA A 151 -11.55 2.06 0.02
CA ALA A 151 -12.51 1.81 -1.05
C ALA A 151 -12.82 3.06 -1.91
N VAL A 152 -12.55 4.27 -1.42
CA VAL A 152 -12.66 5.50 -2.19
C VAL A 152 -11.66 5.51 -3.34
N GLN A 153 -10.37 5.32 -3.04
CA GLN A 153 -9.30 5.32 -4.04
C GLN A 153 -9.43 4.14 -4.99
N GLN A 154 -9.82 2.97 -4.46
CA GLN A 154 -10.07 1.76 -5.25
C GLN A 154 -11.22 1.96 -6.25
N LEU A 155 -12.31 2.63 -5.86
CA LEU A 155 -13.41 3.00 -6.76
C LEU A 155 -12.95 3.98 -7.84
N LEU A 156 -12.25 5.06 -7.45
CA LEU A 156 -11.72 6.04 -8.40
C LEU A 156 -10.76 5.41 -9.40
N TYR A 157 -9.88 4.52 -8.94
CA TYR A 157 -8.96 3.78 -9.81
C TYR A 157 -9.73 2.86 -10.78
N LEU A 158 -10.73 2.13 -10.29
CA LEU A 158 -11.57 1.30 -11.14
C LEU A 158 -12.30 2.11 -12.22
N GLN A 159 -12.78 3.31 -11.89
CA GLN A 159 -13.45 4.20 -12.84
C GLN A 159 -12.52 4.78 -13.91
N GLU A 160 -11.30 5.13 -13.53
CA GLU A 160 -10.38 5.86 -14.42
C GLU A 160 -9.43 4.93 -15.18
N GLU A 161 -8.84 3.96 -14.50
CA GLU A 161 -7.85 3.04 -15.08
C GLU A 161 -8.46 1.69 -15.45
N GLY A 162 -9.47 1.24 -14.71
CA GLY A 162 -10.14 -0.06 -14.92
C GLY A 162 -10.55 -0.32 -16.38
N PRO A 163 -11.23 0.62 -17.08
CA PRO A 163 -11.68 0.41 -18.46
C PRO A 163 -10.55 0.08 -19.44
N ARG A 164 -9.34 0.57 -19.18
CA ARG A 164 -8.17 0.32 -20.04
C ARG A 164 -7.74 -1.15 -20.04
N PHE A 165 -8.00 -1.86 -18.95
CA PHE A 165 -7.64 -3.26 -18.82
C PHE A 165 -8.70 -4.21 -19.33
N ALA A 166 -9.94 -3.77 -19.50
CA ALA A 166 -11.07 -4.60 -19.94
C ALA A 166 -11.12 -5.93 -19.16
N ALA A 167 -11.12 -5.84 -17.82
CA ALA A 167 -11.11 -7.01 -16.95
C ALA A 167 -12.41 -7.82 -17.08
N ASP A 168 -12.32 -9.14 -16.98
CA ASP A 168 -13.47 -10.05 -16.89
C ASP A 168 -13.98 -10.20 -15.46
N LEU A 169 -13.06 -10.00 -14.50
CA LEU A 169 -13.33 -10.09 -13.07
C LEU A 169 -12.59 -8.98 -12.34
N VAL A 170 -13.28 -8.28 -11.45
CA VAL A 170 -12.70 -7.38 -10.46
C VAL A 170 -12.74 -8.09 -9.10
N LEU A 171 -11.59 -8.30 -8.48
CA LEU A 171 -11.48 -8.79 -7.11
C LEU A 171 -11.08 -7.63 -6.20
N LEU A 172 -11.84 -7.42 -5.13
CA LEU A 172 -11.46 -6.48 -4.09
C LEU A 172 -10.94 -7.25 -2.88
N ALA A 173 -9.65 -7.11 -2.59
CA ALA A 173 -9.04 -7.63 -1.37
C ALA A 173 -9.17 -6.57 -0.27
N PHE A 174 -10.16 -6.74 0.59
CA PHE A 174 -10.50 -5.80 1.66
C PHE A 174 -9.78 -6.18 2.95
N PHE A 175 -8.89 -5.32 3.41
CA PHE A 175 -8.17 -5.53 4.66
C PHE A 175 -8.96 -5.01 5.85
N THR A 176 -9.27 -5.91 6.78
CA THR A 176 -10.12 -5.61 7.94
C THR A 176 -9.48 -4.66 8.94
N GLY A 177 -8.16 -4.45 8.88
CA GLY A 177 -7.43 -3.64 9.84
C GLY A 177 -7.60 -2.14 9.67
N ASN A 178 -7.63 -1.63 8.45
CA ASN A 178 -7.64 -0.20 8.18
C ASN A 178 -8.62 0.28 7.11
N ASP A 179 -9.10 -0.57 6.17
CA ASP A 179 -9.91 -0.12 5.03
C ASP A 179 -11.18 0.63 5.45
N VAL A 180 -11.80 0.22 6.58
CA VAL A 180 -12.98 0.93 7.11
C VAL A 180 -12.62 2.33 7.56
N ALA A 181 -11.50 2.48 8.29
CA ALA A 181 -11.02 3.79 8.74
C ALA A 181 -10.56 4.65 7.56
N ASN A 182 -9.91 4.06 6.56
CA ASN A 182 -9.45 4.73 5.34
C ASN A 182 -10.62 5.26 4.47
N ASN A 183 -11.85 4.80 4.69
CA ASN A 183 -13.05 5.33 4.05
C ASN A 183 -13.66 6.55 4.76
N SER A 184 -13.09 6.96 5.93
CA SER A 184 -13.59 8.05 6.76
C SER A 184 -12.48 9.09 6.99
N TYR A 185 -12.70 10.31 6.54
CA TYR A 185 -11.77 11.42 6.76
C TYR A 185 -11.43 11.62 8.24
N ASP A 186 -12.45 11.64 9.10
CA ASP A 186 -12.28 11.89 10.53
C ASP A 186 -11.48 10.78 11.23
N LEU A 187 -11.75 9.52 10.88
CA LEU A 187 -11.03 8.38 11.46
C LEU A 187 -9.59 8.30 10.95
N GLU A 188 -9.34 8.67 9.69
CA GLU A 188 -8.00 8.60 9.14
C GLU A 188 -7.11 9.75 9.64
N LEU A 189 -7.65 10.95 9.86
CA LEU A 189 -6.90 12.07 10.43
C LEU A 189 -6.30 11.77 11.80
N GLU A 190 -6.97 10.95 12.60
CA GLU A 190 -6.48 10.55 13.93
C GLU A 190 -5.23 9.66 13.86
N GLY A 191 -4.93 9.05 12.72
CA GLY A 191 -3.81 8.10 12.60
C GLY A 191 -2.80 8.40 11.50
N HIS A 192 -3.11 9.27 10.53
CA HIS A 192 -2.24 9.50 9.39
C HIS A 192 -2.23 10.96 8.95
N VAL A 193 -1.06 11.59 9.00
CA VAL A 193 -0.83 12.95 8.48
C VAL A 193 -1.14 13.10 6.98
N ASN A 194 -1.20 12.01 6.23
CA ASN A 194 -1.50 12.00 4.80
C ASN A 194 -3.00 11.98 4.47
N ALA A 195 -3.88 11.89 5.47
CA ALA A 195 -5.33 11.90 5.28
C ALA A 195 -5.80 13.13 4.49
N ALA A 196 -5.25 14.31 4.79
CA ALA A 196 -5.57 15.55 4.09
C ALA A 196 -5.17 15.57 2.60
N LEU A 197 -4.40 14.59 2.14
CA LEU A 197 -3.96 14.50 0.74
C LEU A 197 -4.88 13.63 -0.12
N LYS A 198 -5.77 12.84 0.50
CA LYS A 198 -6.64 11.88 -0.19
C LYS A 198 -8.03 12.47 -0.43
N PRO A 199 -8.72 12.08 -1.52
CA PRO A 199 -10.15 12.33 -1.69
C PRO A 199 -10.96 11.40 -0.80
N TYR A 200 -12.15 11.87 -0.38
CA TYR A 200 -13.15 11.10 0.37
C TYR A 200 -14.54 11.34 -0.20
N PHE A 201 -15.48 10.45 0.10
CA PHE A 201 -16.88 10.73 -0.15
C PHE A 201 -17.59 11.21 1.14
N GLU A 202 -18.41 12.22 0.99
CA GLU A 202 -19.30 12.70 2.02
C GLU A 202 -20.75 12.45 1.62
N ARG A 203 -21.56 12.03 2.59
CA ARG A 203 -23.00 11.86 2.37
C ARG A 203 -23.72 13.22 2.53
N GLN A 204 -24.29 13.71 1.46
CA GLN A 204 -25.05 14.93 1.44
C GLN A 204 -26.47 14.75 2.00
N PRO A 205 -27.15 15.84 2.44
CA PRO A 205 -28.57 15.81 2.71
C PRO A 205 -29.34 15.26 1.50
N GLY A 206 -30.11 14.18 1.68
CA GLY A 206 -30.77 13.47 0.57
C GLY A 206 -30.08 12.17 0.15
N GLY A 207 -28.93 11.82 0.78
CA GLY A 207 -28.27 10.51 0.64
C GLY A 207 -27.32 10.38 -0.55
N GLN A 208 -27.19 11.40 -1.38
CA GLN A 208 -26.20 11.44 -2.46
C GLN A 208 -24.77 11.52 -1.89
N LEU A 209 -23.81 10.93 -2.58
CA LEU A 209 -22.40 11.07 -2.22
C LEU A 209 -21.74 12.16 -3.08
N ALA A 210 -21.13 13.13 -2.42
CA ALA A 210 -20.24 14.11 -3.03
C ALA A 210 -18.79 13.71 -2.80
N LEU A 211 -17.96 13.83 -3.83
CA LEU A 211 -16.52 13.64 -3.69
C LEU A 211 -15.92 14.92 -3.10
N LEU A 212 -15.26 14.78 -1.97
CA LEU A 212 -14.44 15.82 -1.36
C LEU A 212 -13.03 15.68 -1.92
N GLU A 213 -12.65 16.63 -2.78
CA GLU A 213 -11.29 16.68 -3.32
C GLU A 213 -10.32 17.15 -2.24
N PRO A 214 -9.10 16.60 -2.21
CA PRO A 214 -8.10 17.04 -1.25
C PRO A 214 -7.73 18.51 -1.51
N ASN A 215 -7.62 19.28 -0.45
CA ASN A 215 -7.16 20.67 -0.49
C ASN A 215 -5.95 20.85 0.44
N PRO A 216 -4.80 20.21 0.14
CA PRO A 216 -3.63 20.34 0.96
C PRO A 216 -3.07 21.77 0.87
N PRO A 217 -2.44 22.28 1.94
CA PRO A 217 -1.76 23.55 1.88
C PRO A 217 -0.68 23.53 0.79
N THR A 218 -0.48 24.66 0.12
CA THR A 218 0.58 24.80 -0.88
C THR A 218 1.93 24.58 -0.20
N PRO A 219 2.72 23.60 -0.63
CA PRO A 219 3.99 23.33 0.01
C PRO A 219 4.98 24.49 -0.18
N SER A 220 5.72 24.84 0.86
CA SER A 220 6.81 25.79 0.82
C SER A 220 7.91 25.35 -0.15
N PHE A 221 8.80 26.26 -0.55
CA PHE A 221 9.93 25.90 -1.42
C PHE A 221 10.81 24.79 -0.81
N GLY A 222 11.04 24.83 0.51
CA GLY A 222 11.82 23.80 1.21
C GLY A 222 11.16 22.42 1.13
N GLU A 223 9.84 22.36 1.33
CA GLU A 223 9.06 21.11 1.20
C GLU A 223 9.07 20.60 -0.24
N GLN A 224 8.92 21.49 -1.23
CA GLN A 224 9.00 21.10 -2.65
C GLN A 224 10.37 20.53 -3.00
N LEU A 225 11.45 21.15 -2.52
CA LEU A 225 12.81 20.64 -2.69
C LEU A 225 12.98 19.29 -1.99
N GLY A 226 12.47 19.15 -0.76
CA GLY A 226 12.47 17.88 -0.03
C GLY A 226 11.76 16.77 -0.80
N PHE A 227 10.56 17.01 -1.34
CA PHE A 227 9.85 16.05 -2.20
C PHE A 227 10.65 15.67 -3.43
N PHE A 228 11.21 16.65 -4.13
CA PHE A 228 12.05 16.42 -5.30
C PHE A 228 13.26 15.53 -4.99
N LEU A 229 13.93 15.79 -3.86
CA LEU A 229 15.10 15.01 -3.43
C LEU A 229 14.72 13.59 -3.00
N ARG A 230 13.61 13.43 -2.25
CA ARG A 230 13.09 12.10 -1.86
C ARG A 230 12.76 11.22 -3.09
N GLU A 231 12.20 11.82 -4.13
CA GLU A 231 11.87 11.08 -5.35
C GLU A 231 13.09 10.66 -6.16
N ARG A 232 14.22 11.39 -6.05
CA ARG A 232 15.33 11.27 -7.00
C ARG A 232 16.68 10.91 -6.40
N SER A 233 16.87 11.04 -5.09
CA SER A 233 18.16 10.81 -4.47
C SER A 233 18.13 9.72 -3.40
N ALA A 234 18.81 8.62 -3.66
CA ALA A 234 19.04 7.56 -2.69
C ALA A 234 19.89 8.05 -1.51
N LEU A 235 20.90 8.87 -1.79
CA LEU A 235 21.72 9.51 -0.77
C LEU A 235 20.88 10.37 0.19
N TYR A 236 19.98 11.21 -0.37
CA TYR A 236 19.09 12.04 0.45
C TYR A 236 18.21 11.18 1.36
N ASN A 237 17.55 10.15 0.80
CA ASN A 237 16.67 9.29 1.58
C ASN A 237 17.39 8.52 2.70
N VAL A 238 18.60 8.01 2.42
CA VAL A 238 19.41 7.33 3.44
C VAL A 238 19.87 8.29 4.54
N VAL A 239 20.28 9.51 4.17
CA VAL A 239 20.68 10.53 5.14
C VAL A 239 19.48 11.02 5.95
N GLU A 240 18.34 11.28 5.33
CA GLU A 240 17.11 11.68 6.00
C GLU A 240 16.62 10.63 6.99
N SER A 241 16.54 9.36 6.58
CA SER A 241 16.07 8.27 7.44
C SER A 241 17.08 7.86 8.51
N GLY A 242 18.38 7.99 8.25
CA GLY A 242 19.43 7.48 9.14
C GLY A 242 20.08 8.54 10.04
N VAL A 243 20.29 9.73 9.52
CA VAL A 243 21.07 10.78 10.20
C VAL A 243 20.17 11.90 10.71
N LEU A 244 19.28 12.41 9.87
CA LEU A 244 18.43 13.55 10.26
C LEU A 244 17.38 13.15 11.28
N GLN A 245 16.82 11.96 11.19
CA GLN A 245 15.91 11.45 12.22
C GLN A 245 16.60 11.29 13.59
N LYS A 246 17.86 10.89 13.62
CA LYS A 246 18.62 10.76 14.88
C LYS A 246 19.15 12.09 15.43
N LEU A 247 19.22 13.14 14.61
CA LEU A 247 19.67 14.48 15.01
C LEU A 247 18.52 15.43 15.34
N SER A 248 17.29 15.05 15.08
CA SER A 248 16.13 15.85 15.43
C SER A 248 15.97 15.87 16.95
N LEU A 249 16.14 17.06 17.55
CA LEU A 249 15.85 17.30 18.97
C LEU A 249 14.37 17.05 19.29
N ASP A 250 13.52 16.98 18.28
CA ASP A 250 12.13 16.53 18.38
C ASP A 250 12.03 15.05 18.79
N ASP A 251 13.03 14.20 18.55
CA ASP A 251 13.02 12.79 18.96
C ASP A 251 13.06 12.61 20.48
N LEU A 252 13.70 13.54 21.22
CA LEU A 252 13.64 13.48 22.69
C LEU A 252 12.22 13.78 23.23
N TRP A 253 11.46 14.61 22.53
CA TRP A 253 10.07 14.94 22.85
C TRP A 253 9.08 14.01 22.11
N ALA A 254 9.48 13.47 20.97
CA ALA A 254 8.72 12.48 20.20
C ALA A 254 8.59 11.17 20.97
N HIS A 255 9.61 10.76 21.74
CA HIS A 255 9.52 9.53 22.53
C HIS A 255 8.36 9.55 23.56
N TRP A 256 8.06 10.72 24.13
CA TRP A 256 6.89 10.89 25.00
C TRP A 256 5.58 11.02 24.22
N ARG A 257 5.62 11.65 23.04
CA ARG A 257 4.46 11.73 22.12
C ARG A 257 4.20 10.41 21.39
N ASP A 258 5.25 9.63 21.07
CA ASP A 258 5.13 8.31 20.43
C ASP A 258 4.43 7.28 21.33
N LEU A 259 4.61 7.36 22.64
CA LEU A 259 3.87 6.49 23.56
C LEU A 259 2.37 6.80 23.55
N ASP A 260 1.99 8.08 23.58
CA ASP A 260 0.59 8.49 23.49
C ASP A 260 0.02 8.20 22.09
N ALA A 261 0.78 8.46 21.02
CA ALA A 261 0.38 8.15 19.65
C ALA A 261 0.27 6.65 19.38
N GLN A 262 1.16 5.81 19.91
CA GLN A 262 1.07 4.35 19.82
C GLN A 262 -0.14 3.80 20.60
N VAL A 263 -0.43 4.37 21.76
CA VAL A 263 -1.64 4.02 22.53
C VAL A 263 -2.88 4.42 21.74
N GLU A 264 -2.90 5.59 21.14
CA GLU A 264 -4.04 6.09 20.35
C GLU A 264 -4.25 5.30 19.06
N LEU A 265 -3.18 4.94 18.34
CA LEU A 265 -3.21 4.03 17.19
C LEU A 265 -3.74 2.64 17.58
N THR A 266 -3.25 2.07 18.68
CA THR A 266 -3.72 0.77 19.18
C THR A 266 -5.18 0.82 19.59
N ILE A 267 -5.64 1.93 20.17
CA ILE A 267 -7.05 2.18 20.49
C ILE A 267 -7.91 2.16 19.24
N ARG A 268 -7.46 2.84 18.19
CA ARG A 268 -8.16 2.91 16.90
C ARG A 268 -8.23 1.54 16.23
N GLU A 269 -7.14 0.79 16.24
CA GLU A 269 -7.07 -0.56 15.67
C GLU A 269 -8.02 -1.55 16.36
N THR A 270 -8.33 -1.36 17.65
CA THR A 270 -9.31 -2.19 18.36
C THR A 270 -10.75 -1.86 18.03
N GLU A 271 -11.07 -0.62 17.69
CA GLU A 271 -12.45 -0.16 17.50
C GLU A 271 -13.17 -0.85 16.32
N VAL A 272 -12.43 -1.30 15.30
CA VAL A 272 -13.02 -2.07 14.20
C VAL A 272 -13.64 -3.40 14.68
N TYR A 273 -13.16 -3.92 15.81
CA TYR A 273 -13.63 -5.16 16.44
C TYR A 273 -14.69 -4.94 17.53
N ALA A 274 -15.05 -3.69 17.84
CA ALA A 274 -16.02 -3.39 18.88
C ALA A 274 -17.38 -3.97 18.52
N THR A 275 -17.99 -4.72 19.45
CA THR A 275 -19.35 -5.28 19.27
C THR A 275 -20.42 -4.20 19.29
N GLN A 276 -20.12 -3.07 19.94
CA GLN A 276 -20.93 -1.85 19.93
C GLN A 276 -20.11 -0.72 19.32
N LEU A 277 -20.36 -0.44 18.03
CA LEU A 277 -19.70 0.62 17.31
C LEU A 277 -20.14 2.01 17.80
N ASP A 278 -19.22 2.92 17.99
CA ASP A 278 -19.54 4.33 18.20
C ASP A 278 -20.14 4.98 16.94
N PRO A 279 -20.68 6.21 17.01
CA PRO A 279 -21.32 6.86 15.89
C PRO A 279 -20.40 7.04 14.66
N ARG A 280 -19.09 7.32 14.84
CA ARG A 280 -18.13 7.54 13.76
C ARG A 280 -17.85 6.23 13.03
N TRP A 281 -17.61 5.15 13.77
CA TRP A 281 -17.39 3.82 13.19
C TRP A 281 -18.64 3.28 12.49
N ARG A 282 -19.85 3.55 13.04
CA ARG A 282 -21.10 3.24 12.33
C ARG A 282 -21.21 3.99 11.00
N ALA A 283 -20.85 5.27 10.98
CA ALA A 283 -20.83 6.08 9.75
C ALA A 283 -19.79 5.56 8.74
N ALA A 284 -18.58 5.19 9.20
CA ALA A 284 -17.53 4.60 8.36
C ALA A 284 -17.96 3.26 7.75
N TRP A 285 -18.62 2.38 8.52
CA TRP A 285 -19.18 1.13 8.01
C TRP A 285 -20.32 1.36 7.01
N ALA A 286 -21.19 2.34 7.24
CA ALA A 286 -22.24 2.72 6.30
C ALA A 286 -21.68 3.31 5.00
N MET A 287 -20.55 4.02 5.06
CA MET A 287 -19.81 4.49 3.90
C MET A 287 -19.17 3.31 3.17
N THR A 288 -18.53 2.39 3.89
CA THR A 288 -17.94 1.16 3.34
C THR A 288 -18.98 0.34 2.58
N ASP A 289 -20.15 0.09 3.15
CA ASP A 289 -21.27 -0.61 2.48
C ASP A 289 -21.64 0.07 1.16
N THR A 290 -21.77 1.40 1.18
CA THR A 290 -22.10 2.17 -0.03
C THR A 290 -21.00 2.08 -1.10
N LEU A 291 -19.73 2.17 -0.69
CA LEU A 291 -18.59 2.10 -1.59
C LEU A 291 -18.42 0.72 -2.21
N LEU A 292 -18.56 -0.35 -1.43
CA LEU A 292 -18.52 -1.73 -1.94
C LEU A 292 -19.62 -1.98 -2.97
N GLY A 293 -20.83 -1.48 -2.71
CA GLY A 293 -21.92 -1.53 -3.68
C GLY A 293 -21.61 -0.77 -4.97
N ARG A 294 -20.95 0.40 -4.87
CA ARG A 294 -20.53 1.18 -6.06
C ARG A 294 -19.41 0.50 -6.85
N ILE A 295 -18.43 -0.10 -6.18
CA ILE A 295 -17.36 -0.86 -6.85
C ILE A 295 -17.96 -2.04 -7.63
N GLY A 296 -18.88 -2.79 -7.01
CA GLY A 296 -19.57 -3.88 -7.70
C GLY A 296 -20.42 -3.42 -8.89
N ALA A 297 -21.12 -2.28 -8.75
CA ALA A 297 -21.90 -1.69 -9.85
C ALA A 297 -20.99 -1.19 -10.98
N GLU A 298 -19.87 -0.57 -10.65
CA GLU A 298 -18.89 -0.09 -11.62
C GLU A 298 -18.25 -1.27 -12.39
N ALA A 299 -17.82 -2.33 -11.69
CA ALA A 299 -17.32 -3.54 -12.33
C ALA A 299 -18.31 -4.09 -13.35
N LYS A 300 -19.58 -4.19 -12.95
CA LYS A 300 -20.67 -4.64 -13.85
C LYS A 300 -20.87 -3.71 -15.04
N THR A 301 -20.78 -2.40 -14.86
CA THR A 301 -20.88 -1.42 -15.96
C THR A 301 -19.75 -1.60 -16.98
N GLN A 302 -18.56 -2.01 -16.52
CA GLN A 302 -17.41 -2.35 -17.37
C GLN A 302 -17.49 -3.77 -17.95
N GLY A 303 -18.57 -4.54 -17.69
CA GLY A 303 -18.75 -5.90 -18.18
C GLY A 303 -18.02 -6.96 -17.35
N ALA A 304 -17.45 -6.60 -16.22
CA ALA A 304 -16.72 -7.50 -15.34
C ALA A 304 -17.64 -8.10 -14.24
N GLN A 305 -17.35 -9.34 -13.83
CA GLN A 305 -17.86 -9.89 -12.57
C GLN A 305 -17.16 -9.18 -11.40
N PHE A 306 -17.75 -9.29 -10.20
CA PHE A 306 -17.17 -8.72 -8.97
C PHE A 306 -17.11 -9.77 -7.87
N GLY A 307 -15.99 -9.86 -7.16
CA GLY A 307 -15.82 -10.72 -6.00
C GLY A 307 -15.10 -9.98 -4.87
N LEU A 308 -15.45 -10.31 -3.63
CA LEU A 308 -14.87 -9.74 -2.42
C LEU A 308 -14.01 -10.79 -1.71
N VAL A 309 -12.82 -10.39 -1.27
CA VAL A 309 -11.92 -11.22 -0.46
C VAL A 309 -11.62 -10.51 0.84
N ILE A 310 -11.89 -11.13 1.97
CA ILE A 310 -11.54 -10.61 3.30
C ILE A 310 -10.11 -10.99 3.61
N VAL A 311 -9.26 -9.98 3.81
CA VAL A 311 -7.87 -10.09 4.25
C VAL A 311 -7.82 -9.94 5.77
N PRO A 312 -7.45 -10.99 6.53
CA PRO A 312 -7.44 -10.93 7.98
C PRO A 312 -6.21 -10.21 8.53
N THR A 313 -6.38 -9.55 9.67
CA THR A 313 -5.25 -9.00 10.44
C THR A 313 -4.49 -10.12 11.18
N ARG A 314 -3.24 -9.82 11.56
CA ARG A 314 -2.45 -10.69 12.44
C ARG A 314 -3.18 -11.00 13.75
N ALA A 315 -3.87 -10.00 14.32
CA ALA A 315 -4.64 -10.15 15.55
C ALA A 315 -5.84 -11.09 15.41
N GLN A 316 -6.51 -11.12 14.25
CA GLN A 316 -7.59 -12.07 13.99
C GLN A 316 -7.11 -13.52 13.89
N VAL A 317 -5.88 -13.73 13.48
CA VAL A 317 -5.31 -15.06 13.19
C VAL A 317 -4.59 -15.63 14.41
N LEU A 318 -3.76 -14.82 15.09
CA LEU A 318 -2.87 -15.26 16.16
C LEU A 318 -3.40 -14.87 17.54
N PRO A 319 -3.69 -15.82 18.43
CA PRO A 319 -4.26 -15.54 19.75
C PRO A 319 -3.40 -14.62 20.64
N GLU A 320 -2.07 -14.69 20.50
CA GLU A 320 -1.14 -13.82 21.24
C GLU A 320 -1.22 -12.38 20.73
N ALA A 321 -1.36 -12.17 19.41
CA ALA A 321 -1.53 -10.83 18.82
C ALA A 321 -2.88 -10.22 19.21
N TRP A 322 -3.93 -11.04 19.27
CA TRP A 322 -5.24 -10.61 19.77
C TRP A 322 -5.17 -10.15 21.24
N ARG A 323 -4.53 -10.94 22.10
CA ARG A 323 -4.36 -10.57 23.52
C ARG A 323 -3.53 -9.30 23.68
N GLN A 324 -2.48 -9.12 22.87
CA GLN A 324 -1.66 -7.92 22.88
C GLN A 324 -2.48 -6.69 22.44
N LEU A 325 -3.26 -6.81 21.37
CA LEU A 325 -4.11 -5.75 20.86
C LEU A 325 -5.19 -5.34 21.86
N THR A 326 -5.90 -6.30 22.43
CA THR A 326 -7.02 -6.03 23.36
C THR A 326 -6.56 -5.73 24.78
N GLY A 327 -5.37 -6.17 25.20
CA GLY A 327 -4.80 -5.88 26.53
C GLY A 327 -4.56 -4.39 26.75
N SER A 328 -4.21 -3.64 25.71
CA SER A 328 -4.12 -2.17 25.75
C SER A 328 -5.49 -1.47 25.87
N ALA A 329 -6.57 -2.19 25.62
CA ALA A 329 -7.95 -1.71 25.78
C ALA A 329 -8.60 -2.11 27.12
N GLU A 330 -7.85 -2.80 28.00
CA GLU A 330 -8.33 -3.17 29.33
C GLU A 330 -8.72 -1.93 30.15
N GLY A 331 -9.86 -2.03 30.84
CA GLY A 331 -10.44 -0.91 31.60
C GLY A 331 -11.45 -0.08 30.83
N ARG A 332 -11.73 -0.39 29.55
CA ARG A 332 -12.86 0.19 28.80
C ARG A 332 -14.08 -0.69 28.92
N ASP A 333 -15.22 -0.04 29.06
CA ASP A 333 -16.54 -0.70 29.13
C ASP A 333 -17.02 -1.14 27.74
N LYS A 334 -16.12 -1.82 26.98
CA LYS A 334 -16.37 -2.28 25.61
C LYS A 334 -15.97 -3.74 25.45
N SER A 335 -16.78 -4.48 24.73
CA SER A 335 -16.47 -5.85 24.30
C SER A 335 -16.02 -5.88 22.84
N PHE A 336 -15.06 -6.75 22.52
CA PHE A 336 -14.46 -6.90 21.20
C PHE A 336 -14.65 -8.34 20.69
N ASP A 337 -14.99 -8.46 19.40
CA ASP A 337 -15.06 -9.73 18.70
C ASP A 337 -14.09 -9.69 17.49
N PRO A 338 -13.07 -10.59 17.42
CA PRO A 338 -12.17 -10.63 16.28
C PRO A 338 -12.87 -10.90 14.96
N MET A 339 -14.09 -11.43 14.97
CA MET A 339 -14.87 -11.68 13.74
C MET A 339 -15.88 -10.57 13.41
N GLN A 340 -15.98 -9.53 14.22
CA GLN A 340 -16.92 -8.43 13.99
C GLN A 340 -16.81 -7.82 12.57
N PRO A 341 -15.61 -7.44 12.06
CA PRO A 341 -15.51 -6.91 10.71
C PRO A 341 -15.90 -7.93 9.64
N ASN A 342 -15.56 -9.21 9.81
CA ASN A 342 -15.94 -10.27 8.88
C ASN A 342 -17.46 -10.48 8.83
N ASN A 343 -18.12 -10.44 9.98
CA ASN A 343 -19.57 -10.55 10.08
C ASN A 343 -20.27 -9.38 9.37
N LEU A 344 -19.77 -8.15 9.53
CA LEU A 344 -20.31 -6.99 8.85
C LEU A 344 -20.09 -7.06 7.33
N LEU A 345 -18.89 -7.44 6.86
CA LEU A 345 -18.60 -7.62 5.44
C LEU A 345 -19.43 -8.74 4.82
N SER A 346 -19.59 -9.86 5.54
CA SER A 346 -20.45 -10.97 5.08
C SER A 346 -21.92 -10.53 4.95
N GLY A 347 -22.39 -9.67 5.87
CA GLY A 347 -23.72 -9.07 5.79
C GLY A 347 -23.86 -8.14 4.56
N ILE A 348 -22.83 -7.35 4.24
CA ILE A 348 -22.80 -6.49 3.04
C ILE A 348 -22.81 -7.35 1.79
N ALA A 349 -21.92 -8.33 1.68
CA ALA A 349 -21.83 -9.23 0.54
C ALA A 349 -23.13 -10.01 0.31
N GLY A 350 -23.78 -10.48 1.39
CA GLY A 350 -25.06 -11.17 1.32
C GLY A 350 -26.20 -10.31 0.75
N ARG A 351 -26.27 -9.02 1.15
CA ARG A 351 -27.29 -8.10 0.61
C ARG A 351 -27.11 -7.79 -0.87
N THR A 352 -25.88 -7.78 -1.35
CA THR A 352 -25.55 -7.50 -2.75
C THR A 352 -25.38 -8.76 -3.59
N SER A 353 -25.54 -9.95 -3.00
CA SER A 353 -25.24 -11.25 -3.63
C SER A 353 -23.82 -11.30 -4.24
N THR A 354 -22.86 -10.63 -3.59
CA THR A 354 -21.47 -10.63 -4.02
C THR A 354 -20.78 -11.90 -3.55
N PRO A 355 -20.15 -12.68 -4.44
CA PRO A 355 -19.29 -13.80 -4.04
C PRO A 355 -18.19 -13.34 -3.08
N LEU A 356 -18.05 -14.04 -1.96
CA LEU A 356 -17.16 -13.68 -0.86
C LEU A 356 -16.24 -14.84 -0.49
N LEU A 357 -14.95 -14.55 -0.39
CA LEU A 357 -13.96 -15.41 0.25
C LEU A 357 -13.49 -14.75 1.56
N ASP A 358 -13.67 -15.43 2.68
CA ASP A 358 -13.03 -15.07 3.95
C ASP A 358 -11.77 -15.90 4.17
N LEU A 359 -10.59 -15.27 4.12
CA LEU A 359 -9.31 -15.92 4.34
C LEU A 359 -9.04 -16.23 5.83
N THR A 360 -9.81 -15.66 6.76
CA THR A 360 -9.55 -15.77 8.20
C THR A 360 -9.54 -17.22 8.70
N PRO A 361 -10.49 -18.09 8.34
CA PRO A 361 -10.49 -19.48 8.78
C PRO A 361 -9.24 -20.23 8.33
N THR A 362 -8.88 -20.11 7.04
CA THR A 362 -7.68 -20.75 6.47
C THR A 362 -6.39 -20.29 7.14
N PHE A 363 -6.27 -18.99 7.39
CA PHE A 363 -5.10 -18.41 8.07
C PHE A 363 -5.03 -18.84 9.53
N ARG A 364 -6.16 -18.97 10.23
CA ARG A 364 -6.22 -19.48 11.61
C ARG A 364 -5.82 -20.94 11.72
N GLU A 365 -6.22 -21.77 10.78
CA GLU A 365 -5.88 -23.17 10.74
C GLU A 365 -4.36 -23.37 10.62
N VAL A 366 -3.74 -22.70 9.64
CA VAL A 366 -2.29 -22.79 9.42
C VAL A 366 -1.51 -22.06 10.52
N GLY A 367 -1.95 -20.86 10.93
CA GLY A 367 -1.27 -20.06 11.95
C GLY A 367 -1.18 -20.71 13.34
N ARG A 368 -2.06 -21.68 13.65
CA ARG A 368 -2.02 -22.48 14.87
C ARG A 368 -1.12 -23.70 14.79
N GLY A 369 -0.66 -24.04 13.57
CA GLY A 369 0.21 -25.19 13.34
C GLY A 369 1.58 -25.02 13.98
N ARG A 370 2.03 -26.02 14.79
CA ARG A 370 3.38 -26.01 15.35
C ARG A 370 4.41 -26.18 14.23
N GLY A 371 5.37 -25.25 14.15
CA GLY A 371 6.46 -25.30 13.18
C GLY A 371 6.09 -24.80 11.79
N ALA A 372 4.89 -24.22 11.58
CA ALA A 372 4.57 -23.53 10.34
C ALA A 372 5.43 -22.27 10.18
N ALA A 373 5.78 -21.92 8.93
CA ALA A 373 6.43 -20.65 8.65
C ALA A 373 5.50 -19.48 9.07
N PRO A 374 6.05 -18.39 9.63
CA PRO A 374 5.25 -17.24 10.03
C PRO A 374 4.46 -16.69 8.85
N LEU A 375 3.15 -16.48 9.01
CA LEU A 375 2.30 -15.92 7.97
C LEU A 375 2.38 -14.38 7.91
N TYR A 376 2.79 -13.76 9.01
CA TYR A 376 2.93 -12.31 9.16
C TYR A 376 4.31 -11.95 9.67
N PHE A 377 4.83 -10.82 9.23
CA PHE A 377 5.95 -10.17 9.89
C PHE A 377 5.54 -9.78 11.31
N ALA A 378 6.47 -9.90 12.26
CA ALA A 378 6.12 -9.74 13.68
C ALA A 378 5.86 -8.27 14.06
N ARG A 379 6.63 -7.33 13.46
CA ARG A 379 6.54 -5.90 13.72
C ARG A 379 5.72 -5.17 12.65
N ASP A 380 6.02 -5.45 11.38
CA ASP A 380 5.37 -4.81 10.23
C ASP A 380 3.91 -5.27 10.05
N GLN A 381 3.57 -6.48 10.50
CA GLN A 381 2.23 -7.10 10.50
C GLN A 381 1.64 -7.43 9.11
N HIS A 382 2.31 -7.11 8.01
CA HIS A 382 1.92 -7.59 6.69
C HIS A 382 2.30 -9.07 6.50
N TRP A 383 1.76 -9.67 5.43
CA TRP A 383 2.06 -11.06 5.11
C TRP A 383 3.52 -11.26 4.72
N THR A 384 4.10 -12.35 5.21
CA THR A 384 5.35 -12.91 4.67
C THR A 384 5.09 -13.61 3.33
N ALA A 385 6.14 -14.08 2.66
CA ALA A 385 6.01 -14.94 1.48
C ALA A 385 5.10 -16.16 1.73
N ALA A 386 5.15 -16.74 2.94
CA ALA A 386 4.27 -17.85 3.34
C ALA A 386 2.80 -17.42 3.45
N GLY A 387 2.53 -16.22 3.96
CA GLY A 387 1.16 -15.66 4.00
C GLY A 387 0.62 -15.40 2.61
N HIS A 388 1.43 -14.83 1.73
CA HIS A 388 1.06 -14.60 0.33
C HIS A 388 0.78 -15.91 -0.44
N GLU A 389 1.62 -16.94 -0.25
CA GLU A 389 1.40 -18.25 -0.85
C GLU A 389 0.10 -18.89 -0.38
N LEU A 390 -0.20 -18.80 0.94
CA LEU A 390 -1.44 -19.34 1.51
C LEU A 390 -2.66 -18.62 0.94
N ALA A 391 -2.63 -17.28 0.85
CA ALA A 391 -3.69 -16.48 0.25
C ALA A 391 -3.92 -16.86 -1.22
N ALA A 392 -2.84 -16.98 -2.00
CA ALA A 392 -2.92 -17.34 -3.42
C ALA A 392 -3.57 -18.71 -3.64
N ARG A 393 -3.22 -19.72 -2.83
CA ARG A 393 -3.83 -21.06 -2.90
C ARG A 393 -5.32 -21.01 -2.55
N ALA A 394 -5.68 -20.38 -1.44
CA ALA A 394 -7.07 -20.27 -1.03
C ALA A 394 -7.93 -19.53 -2.06
N MET A 395 -7.38 -18.44 -2.66
CA MET A 395 -8.04 -17.70 -3.73
C MET A 395 -8.17 -18.54 -5.02
N ALA A 396 -7.14 -19.30 -5.41
CA ALA A 396 -7.19 -20.17 -6.59
C ALA A 396 -8.25 -21.26 -6.45
N ASP A 397 -8.34 -21.91 -5.29
CA ASP A 397 -9.31 -22.95 -5.01
C ASP A 397 -10.74 -22.38 -5.00
N TRP A 398 -10.92 -21.21 -4.36
CA TRP A 398 -12.20 -20.52 -4.33
C TRP A 398 -12.65 -20.09 -5.73
N LEU A 399 -11.77 -19.49 -6.53
CA LEU A 399 -12.09 -19.05 -7.89
C LEU A 399 -12.55 -20.21 -8.77
N LYS A 400 -11.87 -21.35 -8.70
CA LYS A 400 -12.25 -22.58 -9.44
C LYS A 400 -13.61 -23.13 -9.02
N GLY A 401 -14.00 -22.95 -7.76
CA GLY A 401 -15.27 -23.46 -7.21
C GLY A 401 -16.44 -22.47 -7.27
N SER A 402 -16.18 -21.17 -7.45
CA SER A 402 -17.19 -20.11 -7.32
C SER A 402 -17.97 -19.81 -8.60
N GLY A 403 -17.49 -20.27 -9.74
CA GLY A 403 -18.04 -19.90 -11.05
C GLY A 403 -17.67 -18.49 -11.53
N LEU A 404 -16.75 -17.79 -10.80
CA LEU A 404 -16.24 -16.46 -11.19
C LEU A 404 -15.23 -16.52 -12.32
N ILE A 405 -14.63 -17.67 -12.56
CA ILE A 405 -13.72 -17.89 -13.67
C ILE A 405 -14.19 -19.06 -14.52
N PRO A 406 -13.87 -19.09 -15.80
CA PRO A 406 -14.13 -20.25 -16.65
C PRO A 406 -13.44 -21.50 -16.11
N GLY A 407 -14.15 -22.65 -16.17
CA GLY A 407 -13.63 -23.95 -15.76
C GLY A 407 -12.62 -24.54 -16.75
#